data_b918f08451b1b74e355b9bc6ad8e4855
#
_entry.id   b918f08451b1b74e355b9bc6ad8e4855
#
_cell.length_a   1.000
_cell.length_b   1.000
_cell.length_c   1.000
_cell.angle_alpha   90.00
_cell.angle_beta   90.00
_cell.angle_gamma   90.00
#
_symmetry.space_group_name_H-M   'P 1'
#
loop_
_entity.id
_entity.type
_entity.pdbx_description
1 polymer ?
#
loop_
_entity_poly.entity_id
_entity_poly.type
_entity_poly.pdbx_seq_one_letter_code
_entity_poly.pdbx_strand_id
1 'polypeptide(L)'
;VLHHVFSGEATDLPLHSGVMDRGKLGEFLGRLVDAQGIDHAFVCGPFQMNDEAEAALLAAGVAEERIHIERFGVAPQAGASGSAQGGAVEHEARPGDAERARITIVRDGIRREFDFEKDDASILDAAATAGLEVPFSCTSGVCGTCRARLVEGQVRMTRNFALDKADLAAGFVLTCQSHPLTDKVVLSFDG
;
A
#
# COMPACT_ATOMS: atom_id res chain seq x y z
N VAL A 1 -13.99 -5.09 -24.53
CA VAL A 1 -15.06 -5.63 -23.65
C VAL A 1 -14.63 -5.45 -22.21
N LEU A 2 -15.53 -5.06 -21.33
CA LEU A 2 -15.29 -4.90 -19.90
C LEU A 2 -16.04 -6.01 -19.13
N HIS A 3 -15.35 -6.69 -18.25
CA HIS A 3 -15.93 -7.70 -17.37
C HIS A 3 -15.74 -7.25 -15.91
N HIS A 4 -16.80 -7.30 -15.12
CA HIS A 4 -16.77 -7.05 -13.69
C HIS A 4 -16.84 -8.38 -12.94
N VAL A 5 -15.98 -8.53 -11.92
CA VAL A 5 -16.01 -9.67 -11.00
C VAL A 5 -16.21 -9.15 -9.57
N PHE A 6 -17.21 -9.67 -8.88
CA PHE A 6 -17.57 -9.22 -7.53
C PHE A 6 -17.15 -10.27 -6.50
N SER A 7 -16.17 -9.93 -5.66
CA SER A 7 -15.64 -10.87 -4.66
C SER A 7 -16.56 -11.08 -3.46
N GLY A 8 -17.45 -10.13 -3.17
CA GLY A 8 -18.35 -10.16 -2.02
C GLY A 8 -19.81 -10.49 -2.34
N GLU A 9 -20.15 -10.65 -3.62
CA GLU A 9 -21.54 -10.86 -4.06
C GLU A 9 -21.64 -12.02 -5.04
N ALA A 10 -22.73 -12.78 -4.92
CA ALA A 10 -23.08 -13.78 -5.94
C ALA A 10 -23.78 -13.08 -7.11
N THR A 11 -23.34 -13.39 -8.33
CA THR A 11 -23.99 -12.92 -9.56
C THR A 11 -24.64 -14.10 -10.28
N ASP A 12 -25.50 -13.82 -11.26
CA ASP A 12 -26.16 -14.85 -12.09
C ASP A 12 -25.15 -15.71 -12.88
N LEU A 13 -23.95 -15.19 -13.09
CA LEU A 13 -22.88 -15.89 -13.78
C LEU A 13 -21.74 -16.21 -12.80
N PRO A 14 -21.48 -17.49 -12.51
CA PRO A 14 -20.38 -17.90 -11.60
C PRO A 14 -19.01 -17.33 -11.99
N LEU A 15 -18.78 -17.09 -13.28
CA LEU A 15 -17.55 -16.48 -13.78
C LEU A 15 -17.33 -15.07 -13.26
N HIS A 16 -18.39 -14.32 -12.99
CA HIS A 16 -18.38 -12.95 -12.50
C HIS A 16 -18.47 -12.82 -10.97
N SER A 17 -18.42 -13.96 -10.25
CA SER A 17 -18.48 -13.99 -8.78
C SER A 17 -17.22 -14.61 -8.20
N GLY A 18 -16.79 -14.13 -7.02
CA GLY A 18 -15.65 -14.67 -6.28
C GLY A 18 -14.34 -13.91 -6.47
N VAL A 19 -13.29 -14.42 -5.87
CA VAL A 19 -11.97 -13.79 -5.89
C VAL A 19 -11.29 -14.02 -7.24
N MET A 20 -10.56 -13.02 -7.73
CA MET A 20 -9.69 -13.13 -8.92
C MET A 20 -8.43 -13.90 -8.55
N ASP A 21 -8.52 -15.21 -8.55
CA ASP A 21 -7.40 -16.12 -8.37
C ASP A 21 -6.96 -16.72 -9.72
N ARG A 22 -5.92 -17.56 -9.72
CA ARG A 22 -5.38 -18.24 -10.91
C ARG A 22 -6.45 -19.04 -11.64
N GLY A 23 -7.33 -19.74 -10.91
CA GLY A 23 -8.39 -20.54 -11.49
C GLY A 23 -9.40 -19.68 -12.25
N LYS A 24 -9.87 -18.61 -11.60
CA LYS A 24 -10.79 -17.65 -12.21
C LYS A 24 -10.19 -16.99 -13.45
N LEU A 25 -8.96 -16.54 -13.37
CA LEU A 25 -8.25 -15.96 -14.51
C LEU A 25 -8.05 -16.97 -15.64
N GLY A 26 -7.72 -18.22 -15.31
CA GLY A 26 -7.65 -19.31 -16.29
C GLY A 26 -8.98 -19.57 -17.01
N GLU A 27 -10.12 -19.45 -16.30
CA GLU A 27 -11.43 -19.54 -16.92
C GLU A 27 -11.71 -18.39 -17.90
N PHE A 28 -11.31 -17.15 -17.56
CA PHE A 28 -11.43 -16.01 -18.46
C PHE A 28 -10.58 -16.20 -19.71
N LEU A 29 -9.31 -16.59 -19.56
CA LEU A 29 -8.36 -16.82 -20.64
C LEU A 29 -8.76 -18.01 -21.51
N GLY A 30 -9.43 -19.04 -20.94
CA GLY A 30 -9.87 -20.20 -21.68
C GLY A 30 -11.22 -20.04 -22.41
N ARG A 31 -12.05 -19.07 -21.99
CA ARG A 31 -13.44 -18.94 -22.50
C ARG A 31 -13.74 -17.63 -23.21
N LEU A 32 -13.12 -16.54 -22.81
CA LEU A 32 -13.48 -15.19 -23.24
C LEU A 32 -12.34 -14.44 -23.93
N VAL A 33 -11.10 -14.79 -23.64
CA VAL A 33 -9.92 -14.07 -24.13
C VAL A 33 -8.99 -15.07 -24.81
N ASP A 34 -8.68 -14.84 -26.08
CA ASP A 34 -7.64 -15.60 -26.77
C ASP A 34 -6.26 -15.14 -26.26
N ALA A 35 -5.62 -15.99 -25.46
CA ALA A 35 -4.31 -15.69 -24.88
C ALA A 35 -3.22 -15.47 -25.95
N GLN A 36 -3.33 -16.13 -27.12
CA GLN A 36 -2.38 -15.96 -28.23
C GLN A 36 -2.49 -14.59 -28.89
N GLY A 37 -3.67 -13.97 -28.83
CA GLY A 37 -3.94 -12.65 -29.36
C GLY A 37 -3.61 -11.50 -28.41
N ILE A 38 -3.06 -11.77 -27.21
CA ILE A 38 -2.69 -10.71 -26.25
C ILE A 38 -1.35 -10.09 -26.66
N ASP A 39 -1.36 -8.83 -27.05
CA ASP A 39 -0.15 -8.05 -27.32
C ASP A 39 0.52 -7.61 -26.02
N HIS A 40 -0.25 -7.09 -25.06
CA HIS A 40 0.21 -6.68 -23.73
C HIS A 40 -0.87 -6.95 -22.69
N ALA A 41 -0.47 -7.48 -21.52
CA ALA A 41 -1.30 -7.65 -20.35
C ALA A 41 -0.83 -6.68 -19.27
N PHE A 42 -1.73 -5.84 -18.76
CA PHE A 42 -1.45 -4.92 -17.64
C PHE A 42 -2.20 -5.40 -16.40
N VAL A 43 -1.47 -5.68 -15.35
CA VAL A 43 -1.99 -6.20 -14.09
C VAL A 43 -1.72 -5.21 -12.98
N CYS A 44 -2.78 -4.83 -12.26
CA CYS A 44 -2.70 -3.92 -11.13
C CYS A 44 -3.73 -4.32 -10.07
N GLY A 45 -3.27 -4.60 -8.86
CA GLY A 45 -4.15 -5.02 -7.76
C GLY A 45 -3.38 -5.46 -6.52
N PRO A 46 -4.07 -6.11 -5.57
CA PRO A 46 -3.45 -6.70 -4.39
C PRO A 46 -2.33 -7.66 -4.77
N PHE A 47 -1.31 -7.76 -3.90
CA PHE A 47 -0.07 -8.50 -4.20
C PHE A 47 -0.34 -9.93 -4.66
N GLN A 48 -1.17 -10.66 -3.90
CA GLN A 48 -1.53 -12.05 -4.24
C GLN A 48 -2.27 -12.14 -5.58
N MET A 49 -3.18 -11.20 -5.88
CA MET A 49 -3.88 -11.19 -7.18
C MET A 49 -2.90 -10.98 -8.34
N ASN A 50 -1.89 -10.12 -8.16
CA ASN A 50 -0.87 -9.90 -9.19
C ASN A 50 -0.07 -11.17 -9.47
N ASP A 51 0.35 -11.91 -8.43
CA ASP A 51 1.10 -13.17 -8.57
C ASP A 51 0.24 -14.25 -9.23
N GLU A 52 -1.04 -14.37 -8.84
CA GLU A 52 -1.97 -15.30 -9.45
C GLU A 52 -2.26 -14.96 -10.92
N ALA A 53 -2.36 -13.66 -11.24
CA ALA A 53 -2.58 -13.19 -12.61
C ALA A 53 -1.36 -13.46 -13.51
N GLU A 54 -0.16 -13.17 -13.03
CA GLU A 54 1.09 -13.46 -13.73
C GLU A 54 1.18 -14.95 -14.05
N ALA A 55 0.97 -15.80 -13.04
CA ALA A 55 1.02 -17.24 -13.21
C ALA A 55 -0.06 -17.78 -14.18
N ALA A 56 -1.27 -17.20 -14.17
CA ALA A 56 -2.33 -17.59 -15.10
C ALA A 56 -2.00 -17.19 -16.55
N LEU A 57 -1.47 -15.98 -16.77
CA LEU A 57 -1.07 -15.49 -18.09
C LEU A 57 0.08 -16.30 -18.68
N LEU A 58 1.12 -16.59 -17.88
CA LEU A 58 2.23 -17.44 -18.29
C LEU A 58 1.76 -18.86 -18.64
N ALA A 59 0.89 -19.45 -17.81
CA ALA A 59 0.31 -20.77 -18.07
C ALA A 59 -0.55 -20.83 -19.34
N ALA A 60 -1.17 -19.68 -19.71
CA ALA A 60 -1.92 -19.54 -20.95
C ALA A 60 -1.04 -19.28 -22.19
N GLY A 61 0.28 -19.16 -22.00
CA GLY A 61 1.26 -18.97 -23.07
C GLY A 61 1.53 -17.51 -23.47
N VAL A 62 1.12 -16.54 -22.63
CA VAL A 62 1.51 -15.15 -22.82
C VAL A 62 2.99 -15.01 -22.46
N ALA A 63 3.79 -14.41 -23.33
CA ALA A 63 5.21 -14.22 -23.11
C ALA A 63 5.46 -13.22 -21.96
N GLU A 64 6.46 -13.48 -21.13
CA GLU A 64 6.77 -12.70 -19.93
C GLU A 64 6.98 -11.20 -20.24
N GLU A 65 7.66 -10.89 -21.35
CA GLU A 65 7.91 -9.52 -21.81
C GLU A 65 6.65 -8.75 -22.21
N ARG A 66 5.50 -9.43 -22.36
CA ARG A 66 4.19 -8.82 -22.62
C ARG A 66 3.36 -8.62 -21.37
N ILE A 67 3.83 -9.11 -20.21
CA ILE A 67 3.11 -8.99 -18.93
C ILE A 67 3.71 -7.82 -18.14
N HIS A 68 2.90 -6.83 -17.86
CA HIS A 68 3.28 -5.62 -17.13
C HIS A 68 2.52 -5.58 -15.81
N ILE A 69 3.25 -5.68 -14.70
CA ILE A 69 2.65 -5.73 -13.36
C ILE A 69 3.01 -4.47 -12.61
N GLU A 70 2.00 -3.73 -12.17
CA GLU A 70 2.15 -2.60 -11.27
C GLU A 70 1.81 -3.06 -9.84
N ARG A 71 2.83 -3.09 -8.98
CA ARG A 71 2.69 -3.57 -7.60
C ARG A 71 2.60 -2.38 -6.65
N PHE A 72 1.42 -2.21 -6.05
CA PHE A 72 1.21 -1.26 -4.95
C PHE A 72 1.35 -1.99 -3.62
N GLY A 73 2.58 -2.11 -3.13
CA GLY A 73 2.87 -2.78 -1.88
C GLY A 73 4.14 -3.60 -1.93
N VAL A 74 4.56 -4.12 -0.78
CA VAL A 74 5.67 -5.09 -0.65
C VAL A 74 5.10 -6.47 -0.38
N ALA A 75 5.76 -7.49 -0.92
CA ALA A 75 5.43 -8.87 -0.61
C ALA A 75 5.38 -9.10 0.90
N PRO A 76 4.38 -9.84 1.43
CA PRO A 76 4.45 -10.34 2.79
C PRO A 76 5.75 -11.13 2.95
N GLN A 77 6.55 -10.80 3.97
CA GLN A 77 7.73 -11.62 4.25
C GLN A 77 7.28 -13.03 4.68
N ALA A 78 7.91 -14.05 4.12
CA ALA A 78 7.64 -15.44 4.49
C ALA A 78 7.88 -15.62 6.00
N GLY A 79 6.78 -15.76 6.76
CA GLY A 79 6.80 -15.89 8.23
C GLY A 79 5.67 -15.17 8.95
N ALA A 80 4.97 -14.24 8.31
CA ALA A 80 3.80 -13.59 8.90
C ALA A 80 2.52 -14.36 8.53
N SER A 81 2.11 -15.28 9.39
CA SER A 81 0.79 -15.90 9.35
C SER A 81 -0.25 -14.91 9.86
N GLY A 82 -0.83 -14.13 8.96
CA GLY A 82 -1.89 -13.17 9.28
C GLY A 82 -2.74 -12.87 8.04
N SER A 83 -4.01 -13.14 8.17
CA SER A 83 -5.15 -12.93 7.26
C SER A 83 -4.94 -11.89 6.15
N ALA A 84 -5.23 -12.33 4.92
CA ALA A 84 -5.26 -11.55 3.69
C ALA A 84 -6.36 -10.47 3.71
N GLN A 85 -6.05 -9.31 4.27
CA GLN A 85 -6.76 -8.07 4.01
C GLN A 85 -5.70 -6.97 3.90
N GLY A 86 -5.63 -6.34 2.72
CA GLY A 86 -4.79 -5.24 2.31
C GLY A 86 -3.57 -4.99 3.18
N GLY A 87 -2.41 -5.46 2.79
CA GLY A 87 -1.15 -5.56 3.53
C GLY A 87 -0.79 -4.42 4.47
N ALA A 88 -1.49 -4.31 5.60
CA ALA A 88 -1.02 -3.54 6.73
C ALA A 88 0.27 -4.21 7.21
N VAL A 89 1.38 -3.54 7.05
CA VAL A 89 2.65 -3.96 7.64
C VAL A 89 2.44 -3.88 9.15
N GLU A 90 2.54 -5.00 9.85
CA GLU A 90 2.64 -4.96 11.31
C GLU A 90 3.84 -4.10 11.68
N HIS A 91 3.57 -2.94 12.25
CA HIS A 91 4.58 -2.04 12.75
C HIS A 91 4.97 -2.48 14.15
N GLU A 92 6.10 -3.15 14.24
CA GLU A 92 6.65 -3.55 15.53
C GLU A 92 7.36 -2.35 16.17
N ALA A 93 6.92 -1.97 17.37
CA ALA A 93 7.58 -0.95 18.16
C ALA A 93 9.04 -1.37 18.44
N ARG A 94 9.98 -0.46 18.28
CA ARG A 94 11.41 -0.73 18.47
C ARG A 94 11.97 0.04 19.66
N PRO A 95 13.05 -0.44 20.27
CA PRO A 95 13.77 0.33 21.27
C PRO A 95 14.17 1.71 20.70
N GLY A 96 13.77 2.78 21.38
CA GLY A 96 14.00 4.16 20.95
C GLY A 96 12.79 4.84 20.31
N ASP A 97 11.73 4.10 19.97
CA ASP A 97 10.45 4.73 19.59
C ASP A 97 9.83 5.40 20.83
N ALA A 98 9.21 6.57 20.63
CA ALA A 98 8.56 7.28 21.71
C ALA A 98 7.33 6.51 22.20
N GLU A 99 7.18 6.41 23.53
CA GLU A 99 5.98 5.82 24.16
C GLU A 99 4.72 6.63 23.82
N ARG A 100 4.87 7.97 23.79
CA ARG A 100 3.85 8.94 23.41
C ARG A 100 4.49 10.10 22.68
N ALA A 101 3.77 10.66 21.71
CA ALA A 101 4.20 11.88 21.04
C ALA A 101 3.01 12.76 20.68
N ARG A 102 3.20 14.07 20.75
CA ARG A 102 2.29 15.06 20.20
C ARG A 102 2.67 15.29 18.74
N ILE A 103 1.78 14.92 17.83
CA ILE A 103 1.97 15.10 16.39
C ILE A 103 1.21 16.34 15.93
N THR A 104 1.87 17.21 15.19
CA THR A 104 1.23 18.32 14.48
C THR A 104 1.34 18.09 12.99
N ILE A 105 0.22 18.09 12.29
CA ILE A 105 0.15 18.09 10.84
C ILE A 105 -0.20 19.49 10.35
N VAL A 106 0.56 19.97 9.38
CA VAL A 106 0.30 21.23 8.66
C VAL A 106 -0.11 20.86 7.25
N ARG A 107 -1.31 21.29 6.85
CA ARG A 107 -1.83 21.09 5.49
C ARG A 107 -2.71 22.27 5.10
N ASP A 108 -2.46 22.82 3.91
CA ASP A 108 -3.17 24.01 3.40
C ASP A 108 -3.07 25.19 4.40
N GLY A 109 -1.91 25.33 5.07
CA GLY A 109 -1.67 26.32 6.13
C GLY A 109 -2.38 26.05 7.46
N ILE A 110 -3.19 24.99 7.55
CA ILE A 110 -3.94 24.63 8.76
C ILE A 110 -3.11 23.66 9.60
N ARG A 111 -2.98 23.99 10.89
CA ARG A 111 -2.31 23.12 11.87
C ARG A 111 -3.34 22.31 12.62
N ARG A 112 -3.14 21.01 12.70
CA ARG A 112 -3.96 20.09 13.48
C ARG A 112 -3.06 19.20 14.33
N GLU A 113 -3.47 18.95 15.57
CA GLU A 113 -2.69 18.18 16.54
C GLU A 113 -3.47 16.95 17.00
N PHE A 114 -2.73 15.88 17.25
CA PHE A 114 -3.24 14.66 17.84
C PHE A 114 -2.14 13.95 18.63
N ASP A 115 -2.54 13.02 19.47
CA ASP A 115 -1.62 12.19 20.23
C ASP A 115 -1.32 10.91 19.47
N PHE A 116 -0.07 10.50 19.50
CA PHE A 116 0.42 9.21 19.03
C PHE A 116 0.78 8.38 20.26
N GLU A 117 0.29 7.14 20.29
CA GLU A 117 0.64 6.15 21.29
C GLU A 117 1.56 5.09 20.64
N LYS A 118 2.40 4.44 21.43
CA LYS A 118 3.37 3.44 20.94
C LYS A 118 2.73 2.28 20.16
N ASP A 119 1.50 1.93 20.53
CA ASP A 119 0.74 0.85 19.88
C ASP A 119 0.07 1.28 18.56
N ASP A 120 0.15 2.56 18.19
CA ASP A 120 -0.31 3.01 16.88
C ASP A 120 0.62 2.42 15.78
N ALA A 121 0.02 1.91 14.73
CA ALA A 121 0.75 1.26 13.65
C ALA A 121 1.66 2.23 12.88
N SER A 122 1.27 3.51 12.77
CA SER A 122 2.05 4.58 12.14
C SER A 122 1.46 5.95 12.46
N ILE A 123 2.20 7.02 12.16
CA ILE A 123 1.66 8.40 12.27
C ILE A 123 0.42 8.58 11.37
N LEU A 124 0.36 7.94 10.21
CA LEU A 124 -0.82 7.97 9.34
C LEU A 124 -2.04 7.34 10.00
N ASP A 125 -1.87 6.17 10.64
CA ASP A 125 -2.97 5.46 11.30
C ASP A 125 -3.48 6.23 12.53
N ALA A 126 -2.56 6.79 13.33
CA ALA A 126 -2.92 7.67 14.45
C ALA A 126 -3.69 8.91 13.98
N ALA A 127 -3.28 9.53 12.86
CA ALA A 127 -4.00 10.66 12.27
C ALA A 127 -5.42 10.26 11.84
N ALA A 128 -5.57 9.10 11.18
CA ALA A 128 -6.88 8.58 10.76
C ALA A 128 -7.78 8.27 11.96
N THR A 129 -7.23 7.67 13.04
CA THR A 129 -7.92 7.42 14.30
C THR A 129 -8.40 8.72 14.96
N ALA A 130 -7.60 9.79 14.85
CA ALA A 130 -7.96 11.13 15.33
C ALA A 130 -8.95 11.87 14.38
N GLY A 131 -9.42 11.23 13.32
CA GLY A 131 -10.34 11.82 12.35
C GLY A 131 -9.71 12.83 11.41
N LEU A 132 -8.40 12.77 11.21
CA LEU A 132 -7.68 13.66 10.31
C LEU A 132 -7.49 12.99 8.94
N GLU A 133 -7.95 13.66 7.90
CA GLU A 133 -7.69 13.22 6.52
C GLU A 133 -6.33 13.72 6.06
N VAL A 134 -5.40 12.78 5.87
CA VAL A 134 -4.08 13.03 5.26
C VAL A 134 -3.95 12.22 3.98
N PRO A 135 -3.20 12.70 2.98
CA PRO A 135 -3.04 11.98 1.72
C PRO A 135 -2.36 10.63 1.94
N PHE A 136 -2.95 9.55 1.43
CA PHE A 136 -2.32 8.24 1.39
C PHE A 136 -2.89 7.37 0.25
N SER A 137 -2.22 6.26 -0.06
CA SER A 137 -2.70 5.26 -1.04
C SER A 137 -2.23 3.85 -0.65
N CYS A 138 -0.94 3.52 -0.78
CA CYS A 138 -0.45 2.15 -0.64
C CYS A 138 -0.21 1.65 0.80
N THR A 139 -0.03 2.53 1.77
CA THR A 139 0.35 2.28 3.18
C THR A 139 1.62 1.43 3.41
N SER A 140 2.37 1.11 2.35
CA SER A 140 3.53 0.20 2.37
C SER A 140 4.87 0.86 2.02
N GLY A 141 4.90 2.20 1.87
CA GLY A 141 6.12 2.96 1.61
C GLY A 141 6.59 3.01 0.16
N VAL A 142 5.71 2.66 -0.79
CA VAL A 142 6.05 2.52 -2.23
C VAL A 142 5.59 3.70 -3.08
N CYS A 143 4.37 4.25 -2.84
CA CYS A 143 3.78 5.22 -3.76
C CYS A 143 4.15 6.69 -3.50
N GLY A 144 4.66 7.01 -2.32
CA GLY A 144 5.01 8.39 -1.95
C GLY A 144 3.83 9.34 -1.69
N THR A 145 2.55 8.89 -1.81
CA THR A 145 1.37 9.76 -1.63
C THR A 145 1.30 10.36 -0.22
N CYS A 146 1.75 9.63 0.80
CA CYS A 146 1.80 10.07 2.18
C CYS A 146 3.09 10.83 2.55
N ARG A 147 3.82 11.32 1.56
CA ARG A 147 5.05 12.11 1.78
C ARG A 147 4.73 13.41 2.49
N ALA A 148 5.45 13.67 3.57
CA ALA A 148 5.39 14.93 4.31
C ALA A 148 6.80 15.40 4.68
N ARG A 149 6.99 16.68 4.85
CA ARG A 149 8.26 17.26 5.31
C ARG A 149 8.30 17.27 6.83
N LEU A 150 9.33 16.69 7.41
CA LEU A 150 9.60 16.74 8.84
C LEU A 150 10.16 18.12 9.18
N VAL A 151 9.38 18.92 9.92
CA VAL A 151 9.72 20.30 10.30
C VAL A 151 10.36 20.35 11.69
N GLU A 152 9.88 19.50 12.62
CA GLU A 152 10.37 19.42 13.99
C GLU A 152 10.29 18.00 14.50
N GLY A 153 11.23 17.61 15.35
CA GLY A 153 11.30 16.28 15.95
C GLY A 153 12.10 15.28 15.12
N GLN A 154 11.97 14.03 15.47
CA GLN A 154 12.61 12.91 14.77
C GLN A 154 11.63 11.75 14.60
N VAL A 155 11.71 11.07 13.47
CA VAL A 155 10.93 9.86 13.20
C VAL A 155 11.83 8.77 12.63
N ARG A 156 11.43 7.54 12.85
CA ARG A 156 11.98 6.36 12.20
C ARG A 156 10.99 5.87 11.15
N MET A 157 11.44 5.63 9.94
CA MET A 157 10.65 4.92 8.93
C MET A 157 10.96 3.42 8.97
N THR A 158 9.93 2.59 8.97
CA THR A 158 10.07 1.13 8.91
C THR A 158 10.56 0.70 7.54
N ARG A 159 10.02 1.31 6.48
CA ARG A 159 10.37 1.05 5.08
C ARG A 159 10.36 2.35 4.28
N ASN A 160 11.18 2.40 3.24
CA ASN A 160 11.19 3.50 2.29
C ASN A 160 11.63 2.99 0.93
N PHE A 161 10.71 2.97 -0.02
CA PHE A 161 10.98 2.65 -1.42
C PHE A 161 10.66 3.84 -2.34
N ALA A 162 9.91 4.82 -1.85
CA ALA A 162 9.43 5.96 -2.65
C ALA A 162 10.35 7.18 -2.60
N LEU A 163 11.06 7.40 -1.47
CA LEU A 163 11.90 8.57 -1.30
C LEU A 163 13.34 8.25 -1.68
N ASP A 164 13.93 9.09 -2.50
CA ASP A 164 15.33 9.01 -2.85
C ASP A 164 16.24 9.70 -1.80
N LYS A 165 17.54 9.73 -2.07
CA LYS A 165 18.53 10.34 -1.16
C LYS A 165 18.35 11.86 -1.04
N ALA A 166 17.87 12.53 -2.10
CA ALA A 166 17.65 13.96 -2.10
C ALA A 166 16.40 14.31 -1.28
N ASP A 167 15.32 13.52 -1.41
CA ASP A 167 14.13 13.65 -0.59
C ASP A 167 14.44 13.48 0.91
N LEU A 168 15.19 12.44 1.25
CA LEU A 168 15.60 12.19 2.63
C LEU A 168 16.47 13.32 3.18
N ALA A 169 17.40 13.85 2.39
CA ALA A 169 18.26 14.99 2.76
C ALA A 169 17.44 16.28 2.91
N ALA A 170 16.36 16.44 2.16
CA ALA A 170 15.42 17.56 2.27
C ALA A 170 14.44 17.41 3.47
N GLY A 171 14.52 16.30 4.22
CA GLY A 171 13.73 16.05 5.40
C GLY A 171 12.35 15.46 5.10
N PHE A 172 12.13 14.86 3.94
CA PHE A 172 10.87 14.18 3.64
C PHE A 172 10.81 12.80 4.30
N VAL A 173 9.61 12.45 4.76
CA VAL A 173 9.27 11.17 5.37
C VAL A 173 7.96 10.64 4.82
N LEU A 174 7.73 9.33 4.95
CA LEU A 174 6.47 8.68 4.60
C LEU A 174 5.66 8.45 5.88
N THR A 175 4.56 9.17 6.07
CA THR A 175 3.76 9.10 7.31
C THR A 175 3.20 7.71 7.60
N CYS A 176 2.91 6.91 6.57
CA CYS A 176 2.47 5.52 6.69
C CYS A 176 3.56 4.56 7.18
N GLN A 177 4.80 5.00 7.24
CA GLN A 177 5.95 4.20 7.67
C GLN A 177 6.67 4.80 8.88
N SER A 178 6.17 5.95 9.37
CA SER A 178 6.87 6.74 10.38
C SER A 178 6.36 6.47 11.79
N HIS A 179 7.34 6.28 12.71
CA HIS A 179 7.15 6.24 14.15
C HIS A 179 7.94 7.38 14.80
N PRO A 180 7.37 8.13 15.75
CA PRO A 180 8.08 9.17 16.48
C PRO A 180 9.26 8.61 17.28
N LEU A 181 10.38 9.32 17.29
CA LEU A 181 11.52 9.08 18.18
C LEU A 181 11.59 10.15 19.28
N THR A 182 10.81 11.22 19.14
CA THR A 182 10.71 12.35 20.08
C THR A 182 9.27 12.54 20.50
N ASP A 183 9.05 13.14 21.66
CA ASP A 183 7.74 13.43 22.25
C ASP A 183 6.93 14.52 21.49
N LYS A 184 7.58 15.18 20.54
CA LYS A 184 6.96 16.17 19.66
C LYS A 184 7.46 16.00 18.23
N VAL A 185 6.52 15.96 17.27
CA VAL A 185 6.82 15.87 15.84
C VAL A 185 5.90 16.81 15.06
N VAL A 186 6.47 17.58 14.14
CA VAL A 186 5.73 18.46 13.23
C VAL A 186 6.00 18.04 11.81
N LEU A 187 4.95 17.75 11.06
CA LEU A 187 4.96 17.33 9.67
C LEU A 187 4.19 18.32 8.81
N SER A 188 4.74 18.70 7.65
CA SER A 188 4.08 19.55 6.67
C SER A 188 3.82 18.80 5.36
N PHE A 189 2.58 18.85 4.90
CA PHE A 189 2.17 18.44 3.56
C PHE A 189 2.17 19.62 2.58
N ASP A 190 2.39 20.84 3.06
CA ASP A 190 2.60 22.02 2.23
C ASP A 190 4.05 21.97 1.73
N GLY A 191 4.22 21.69 0.45
CA GLY A 191 5.48 21.34 -0.22
C GLY A 191 6.55 22.38 -0.27
#